data_6de4f9fc4d523d3ef6c73a86697600aa
#
_entry.id   6de4f9fc4d523d3ef6c73a86697600aa
#
_cell.length_a   1.000
_cell.length_b   1.000
_cell.length_c   1.000
_cell.angle_alpha   90.00
_cell.angle_beta   90.00
_cell.angle_gamma   90.00
#
_symmetry.space_group_name_H-M   'P 1'
#
loop_
_entity.id
_entity.type
_entity.pdbx_description
1 polymer ?
#
loop_
_entity_poly.entity_id
_entity_poly.type
_entity_poly.pdbx_seq_one_letter_code
_entity_poly.pdbx_strand_id
1 'polypeptide(L)'
;ITEAMRGYGGVLRTMDGKEFMQKYDPRLSLAPRDIVARAIDNEMKNRGDDHVYLDVTHKDPEETKKHFPNIYEKCLSLGIDITKEYIPVAPSAHYLCGGIKVDLNAQSSIERLYAAGECSCTGLHGGNRLASNSLIEAVVYADAAAKHCLSVIDQYSYNEEIPEWNDEGTRSPEEMVLITQSMKEVNQIMSTYVGIVRSDLRLKRAWDRLDILYEETESLFKRSVASKEICELRNMINVGYLIMRMAMERKESRGLHYTVDYPHAGK
;
A
#
# COMPACT_ATOMS: atom_id res chain seq x y z
N ILE A 1 8.37 -9.90 6.55
CA ILE A 1 9.52 -10.79 6.30
C ILE A 1 10.32 -10.26 5.12
N THR A 2 11.64 -10.16 5.29
CA THR A 2 12.51 -9.58 4.25
C THR A 2 12.77 -10.53 3.09
N GLU A 3 13.04 -9.97 1.92
CA GLU A 3 13.48 -10.71 0.74
C GLU A 3 14.79 -11.50 0.99
N ALA A 4 15.64 -11.00 1.90
CA ALA A 4 16.87 -11.68 2.28
C ALA A 4 16.65 -13.12 2.80
N MET A 5 15.52 -13.41 3.45
CA MET A 5 15.21 -14.80 3.88
C MET A 5 14.96 -15.72 2.68
N ARG A 6 14.36 -15.23 1.60
CA ARG A 6 14.25 -16.00 0.35
C ARG A 6 15.61 -16.18 -0.31
N GLY A 7 16.44 -15.13 -0.30
CA GLY A 7 17.85 -15.19 -0.75
C GLY A 7 18.70 -16.17 0.05
N TYR A 8 18.45 -16.29 1.35
CA TYR A 8 19.10 -17.28 2.23
C TYR A 8 18.68 -18.73 1.92
N GLY A 9 17.60 -18.90 1.16
CA GLY A 9 17.10 -20.19 0.72
C GLY A 9 15.73 -20.54 1.30
N GLY A 10 14.96 -19.55 1.78
CA GLY A 10 13.60 -19.76 2.23
C GLY A 10 12.68 -20.19 1.08
N VAL A 11 11.86 -21.20 1.32
CA VAL A 11 10.95 -21.83 0.35
C VAL A 11 9.51 -21.47 0.66
N LEU A 12 8.76 -21.05 -0.35
CA LEU A 12 7.34 -20.75 -0.20
C LEU A 12 6.49 -22.01 -0.36
N ARG A 13 5.61 -22.26 0.62
CA ARG A 13 4.72 -23.42 0.68
C ARG A 13 3.27 -23.01 0.88
N THR A 14 2.36 -23.78 0.30
CA THR A 14 0.92 -23.71 0.56
C THR A 14 0.60 -24.25 1.97
N MET A 15 -0.64 -24.07 2.42
CA MET A 15 -1.10 -24.55 3.75
C MET A 15 -0.92 -26.07 3.95
N ASP A 16 -0.94 -26.87 2.88
CA ASP A 16 -0.67 -28.30 2.88
C ASP A 16 0.83 -28.65 2.71
N GLY A 17 1.72 -27.67 2.87
CA GLY A 17 3.18 -27.85 2.88
C GLY A 17 3.83 -28.02 1.51
N LYS A 18 3.10 -27.92 0.40
CA LYS A 18 3.64 -28.10 -0.96
C LYS A 18 4.27 -26.84 -1.49
N GLU A 19 5.40 -26.97 -2.18
CA GLU A 19 6.00 -25.90 -2.94
C GLU A 19 5.11 -25.54 -4.15
N PHE A 20 5.00 -24.24 -4.48
CA PHE A 20 4.13 -23.80 -5.57
C PHE A 20 4.81 -22.89 -6.57
N MET A 21 5.93 -22.26 -6.24
CA MET A 21 6.59 -21.26 -7.10
C MET A 21 7.00 -21.79 -8.47
N GLN A 22 7.25 -23.10 -8.63
CA GLN A 22 7.55 -23.73 -9.92
C GLN A 22 6.46 -23.57 -10.97
N LYS A 23 5.21 -23.28 -10.57
CA LYS A 23 4.10 -23.01 -11.49
C LYS A 23 4.16 -21.61 -12.09
N TYR A 24 4.93 -20.70 -11.47
CA TYR A 24 4.91 -19.26 -11.75
C TYR A 24 6.20 -18.73 -12.36
N ASP A 25 7.36 -19.20 -11.89
CA ASP A 25 8.64 -18.70 -12.37
C ASP A 25 9.75 -19.74 -12.16
N PRO A 26 10.64 -19.93 -13.16
CA PRO A 26 11.74 -20.89 -13.07
C PRO A 26 12.77 -20.54 -11.97
N ARG A 27 12.83 -19.29 -11.50
CA ARG A 27 13.67 -18.85 -10.38
C ARG A 27 13.09 -19.22 -9.01
N LEU A 28 11.91 -19.84 -8.99
CA LEU A 28 11.23 -20.30 -7.77
C LEU A 28 11.04 -19.15 -6.76
N SER A 29 11.34 -19.41 -5.49
CA SER A 29 11.24 -18.40 -4.42
C SER A 29 12.20 -17.22 -4.57
N LEU A 30 13.17 -17.28 -5.50
CA LEU A 30 14.07 -16.17 -5.86
C LEU A 30 13.55 -15.28 -6.99
N ALA A 31 12.35 -15.54 -7.51
CA ALA A 31 11.71 -14.68 -8.49
C ALA A 31 11.55 -13.24 -7.98
N PRO A 32 11.47 -12.23 -8.84
CA PRO A 32 11.20 -10.85 -8.49
C PRO A 32 9.99 -10.71 -7.57
N ARG A 33 10.03 -9.71 -6.71
CA ARG A 33 9.05 -9.51 -5.64
C ARG A 33 7.61 -9.40 -6.14
N ASP A 34 7.38 -8.77 -7.28
CA ASP A 34 6.07 -8.64 -7.91
C ASP A 34 5.52 -9.99 -8.41
N ILE A 35 6.38 -10.85 -8.98
CA ILE A 35 5.99 -12.20 -9.39
C ILE A 35 5.62 -13.05 -8.17
N VAL A 36 6.46 -13.01 -7.13
CA VAL A 36 6.21 -13.74 -5.88
C VAL A 36 4.91 -13.28 -5.22
N ALA A 37 4.67 -11.98 -5.14
CA ALA A 37 3.45 -11.43 -4.55
C ALA A 37 2.20 -11.89 -5.33
N ARG A 38 2.25 -11.87 -6.67
CA ARG A 38 1.16 -12.40 -7.53
C ARG A 38 0.95 -13.91 -7.33
N ALA A 39 2.02 -14.68 -7.21
CA ALA A 39 1.93 -16.12 -6.98
C ALA A 39 1.27 -16.45 -5.64
N ILE A 40 1.68 -15.75 -4.57
CA ILE A 40 1.09 -15.91 -3.23
C ILE A 40 -0.39 -15.52 -3.26
N ASP A 41 -0.74 -14.34 -3.80
CA ASP A 41 -2.12 -13.87 -3.90
C ASP A 41 -3.02 -14.86 -4.68
N ASN A 42 -2.48 -15.43 -5.76
CA ASN A 42 -3.20 -16.42 -6.55
C ASN A 42 -3.42 -17.74 -5.79
N GLU A 43 -2.41 -18.29 -5.13
CA GLU A 43 -2.56 -19.51 -4.33
C GLU A 43 -3.56 -19.29 -3.19
N MET A 44 -3.46 -18.17 -2.45
CA MET A 44 -4.40 -17.82 -1.38
C MET A 44 -5.84 -17.74 -1.90
N LYS A 45 -6.08 -17.02 -2.99
CA LYS A 45 -7.44 -16.83 -3.55
C LYS A 45 -8.04 -18.09 -4.14
N ASN A 46 -7.23 -18.93 -4.80
CA ASN A 46 -7.72 -20.17 -5.40
C ASN A 46 -8.05 -21.24 -4.36
N ARG A 47 -7.39 -21.19 -3.21
CA ARG A 47 -7.57 -22.18 -2.13
C ARG A 47 -8.51 -21.69 -1.04
N GLY A 48 -8.79 -20.39 -0.98
CA GLY A 48 -9.54 -19.76 0.12
C GLY A 48 -8.71 -19.61 1.40
N ASP A 49 -7.37 -19.68 1.28
CA ASP A 49 -6.45 -19.53 2.40
C ASP A 49 -6.19 -18.02 2.67
N ASP A 50 -5.89 -17.65 3.91
CA ASP A 50 -5.57 -16.28 4.31
C ASP A 50 -4.06 -15.99 4.35
N HIS A 51 -3.22 -17.02 4.23
CA HIS A 51 -1.77 -16.91 4.15
C HIS A 51 -1.15 -18.13 3.43
N VAL A 52 0.16 -18.05 3.20
CA VAL A 52 1.01 -19.17 2.80
C VAL A 52 2.16 -19.28 3.79
N TYR A 53 3.02 -20.26 3.66
CA TYR A 53 4.18 -20.45 4.52
C TYR A 53 5.49 -20.08 3.84
N LEU A 54 6.40 -19.50 4.62
CA LEU A 54 7.83 -19.40 4.29
C LEU A 54 8.59 -20.41 5.18
N ASP A 55 9.22 -21.37 4.56
CA ASP A 55 9.97 -22.44 5.21
C ASP A 55 11.47 -22.18 5.16
N VAL A 56 12.12 -22.10 6.31
CA VAL A 56 13.58 -22.07 6.49
C VAL A 56 14.06 -23.18 7.42
N THR A 57 13.20 -24.12 7.81
CA THR A 57 13.51 -25.17 8.78
C THR A 57 14.55 -26.17 8.30
N HIS A 58 14.81 -26.22 7.00
CA HIS A 58 15.85 -27.04 6.39
C HIS A 58 17.27 -26.43 6.49
N LYS A 59 17.37 -25.20 7.04
CA LYS A 59 18.64 -24.52 7.27
C LYS A 59 19.17 -24.77 8.67
N ASP A 60 20.47 -24.54 8.87
CA ASP A 60 21.06 -24.64 10.19
C ASP A 60 20.42 -23.66 11.17
N PRO A 61 19.94 -24.12 12.35
CA PRO A 61 19.23 -23.28 13.31
C PRO A 61 20.08 -22.11 13.84
N GLU A 62 21.35 -22.34 14.13
CA GLU A 62 22.22 -21.31 14.72
C GLU A 62 22.62 -20.26 13.66
N GLU A 63 22.89 -20.70 12.43
CA GLU A 63 23.10 -19.78 11.32
C GLU A 63 21.85 -18.95 11.03
N THR A 64 20.67 -19.54 11.05
CA THR A 64 19.39 -18.83 10.83
C THR A 64 19.17 -17.74 11.87
N LYS A 65 19.38 -18.04 13.16
CA LYS A 65 19.30 -17.06 14.26
C LYS A 65 20.32 -15.95 14.09
N LYS A 66 21.54 -16.27 13.71
CA LYS A 66 22.63 -15.31 13.51
C LYS A 66 22.37 -14.37 12.33
N HIS A 67 21.83 -14.88 11.22
CA HIS A 67 21.53 -14.07 10.04
C HIS A 67 20.29 -13.18 10.22
N PHE A 68 19.30 -13.63 10.98
CA PHE A 68 18.00 -12.97 11.13
C PHE A 68 17.57 -12.83 12.59
N PRO A 69 18.39 -12.24 13.48
CA PRO A 69 18.08 -12.19 14.91
C PRO A 69 16.74 -11.49 15.21
N ASN A 70 16.50 -10.34 14.59
CA ASN A 70 15.26 -9.57 14.82
C ASN A 70 14.01 -10.30 14.31
N ILE A 71 14.12 -11.04 13.21
CA ILE A 71 13.01 -11.85 12.68
C ILE A 71 12.74 -13.04 13.59
N TYR A 72 13.82 -13.70 14.04
CA TYR A 72 13.73 -14.82 14.97
C TYR A 72 13.04 -14.40 16.27
N GLU A 73 13.52 -13.34 16.92
CA GLU A 73 12.94 -12.80 18.15
C GLU A 73 11.47 -12.38 17.97
N LYS A 74 11.16 -11.70 16.86
CA LYS A 74 9.80 -11.28 16.57
C LYS A 74 8.87 -12.47 16.37
N CYS A 75 9.26 -13.48 15.59
CA CYS A 75 8.46 -14.69 15.39
C CYS A 75 8.30 -15.47 16.70
N LEU A 76 9.38 -15.61 17.46
CA LEU A 76 9.36 -16.30 18.76
C LEU A 76 8.42 -15.61 19.76
N SER A 77 8.38 -14.26 19.77
CA SER A 77 7.44 -13.50 20.61
C SER A 77 5.97 -13.73 20.25
N LEU A 78 5.71 -14.26 19.05
CA LEU A 78 4.39 -14.67 18.56
C LEU A 78 4.15 -16.18 18.67
N GLY A 79 5.06 -16.91 19.33
CA GLY A 79 4.97 -18.35 19.54
C GLY A 79 5.49 -19.20 18.38
N ILE A 80 6.20 -18.61 17.41
CA ILE A 80 6.71 -19.30 16.22
C ILE A 80 8.24 -19.42 16.27
N ASP A 81 8.75 -20.63 16.46
CA ASP A 81 10.18 -20.92 16.32
C ASP A 81 10.51 -21.22 14.86
N ILE A 82 11.03 -20.22 14.12
CA ILE A 82 11.31 -20.34 12.69
C ILE A 82 12.34 -21.41 12.33
N THR A 83 13.06 -21.93 13.31
CA THR A 83 14.01 -23.04 13.10
C THR A 83 13.31 -24.41 13.11
N LYS A 84 12.06 -24.48 13.52
CA LYS A 84 11.27 -25.72 13.66
C LYS A 84 9.92 -25.65 12.94
N GLU A 85 9.41 -24.44 12.73
CA GLU A 85 8.05 -24.20 12.21
C GLU A 85 8.09 -23.25 11.04
N TYR A 86 7.13 -23.37 10.15
CA TYR A 86 6.98 -22.48 9.01
C TYR A 86 6.43 -21.11 9.44
N ILE A 87 6.89 -20.06 8.79
CA ILE A 87 6.43 -18.69 9.06
C ILE A 87 5.20 -18.40 8.21
N PRO A 88 4.02 -18.08 8.80
CA PRO A 88 2.89 -17.62 8.01
C PRO A 88 3.19 -16.26 7.39
N VAL A 89 2.98 -16.14 6.08
CA VAL A 89 3.26 -14.93 5.31
C VAL A 89 2.14 -14.64 4.32
N ALA A 90 1.80 -13.36 4.19
CA ALA A 90 0.90 -12.85 3.18
C ALA A 90 1.50 -11.61 2.52
N PRO A 91 1.12 -11.27 1.28
CA PRO A 91 1.54 -10.02 0.66
C PRO A 91 1.01 -8.83 1.47
N SER A 92 1.85 -7.83 1.64
CA SER A 92 1.47 -6.58 2.31
C SER A 92 1.88 -5.39 1.46
N ALA A 93 1.06 -4.34 1.49
CA ALA A 93 1.42 -3.06 0.90
C ALA A 93 2.72 -2.56 1.52
N HIS A 94 3.65 -2.07 0.70
CA HIS A 94 4.97 -1.65 1.14
C HIS A 94 5.29 -0.21 0.80
N TYR A 95 4.92 0.25 -0.39
CA TYR A 95 5.21 1.61 -0.85
C TYR A 95 4.21 2.03 -1.94
N LEU A 96 3.72 3.27 -1.86
CA LEU A 96 2.89 3.86 -2.90
C LEU A 96 3.79 4.39 -4.04
N CYS A 97 3.64 3.82 -5.24
CA CYS A 97 4.35 4.29 -6.43
C CYS A 97 3.53 5.34 -7.19
N GLY A 98 3.01 6.31 -6.50
CA GLY A 98 2.13 7.35 -7.02
C GLY A 98 1.93 8.43 -5.99
N GLY A 99 0.95 9.31 -6.18
CA GLY A 99 0.66 10.38 -5.24
C GLY A 99 0.39 11.71 -5.93
N ILE A 100 0.64 12.79 -5.24
CA ILE A 100 0.51 14.16 -5.75
C ILE A 100 1.60 14.40 -6.80
N LYS A 101 1.19 14.64 -8.06
CA LYS A 101 2.14 14.96 -9.14
C LYS A 101 2.85 16.27 -8.83
N VAL A 102 4.17 16.24 -8.93
CA VAL A 102 5.05 17.39 -8.69
C VAL A 102 6.04 17.60 -9.82
N ASP A 103 6.55 18.83 -9.92
CA ASP A 103 7.67 19.20 -10.78
C ASP A 103 9.03 18.95 -10.09
N LEU A 104 10.12 19.41 -10.72
CA LEU A 104 11.49 19.26 -10.17
C LEU A 104 11.75 20.08 -8.90
N ASN A 105 10.89 21.05 -8.59
CA ASN A 105 10.92 21.82 -7.35
C ASN A 105 10.00 21.25 -6.27
N ALA A 106 9.45 20.04 -6.48
CA ALA A 106 8.43 19.42 -5.65
C ALA A 106 7.11 20.21 -5.56
N GLN A 107 6.86 21.17 -6.46
CA GLN A 107 5.63 21.96 -6.51
C GLN A 107 4.54 21.18 -7.24
N SER A 108 3.34 21.16 -6.65
CA SER A 108 2.15 20.55 -7.26
C SER A 108 1.53 21.49 -8.31
N SER A 109 0.42 21.06 -8.94
CA SER A 109 -0.39 21.91 -9.81
C SER A 109 -1.17 23.01 -9.06
N ILE A 110 -1.22 22.94 -7.74
CA ILE A 110 -1.82 23.96 -6.88
C ILE A 110 -0.70 24.91 -6.45
N GLU A 111 -0.87 26.20 -6.72
CA GLU A 111 0.11 27.22 -6.37
C GLU A 111 0.43 27.19 -4.87
N ARG A 112 1.71 27.25 -4.51
CA ARG A 112 2.22 27.22 -3.12
C ARG A 112 2.00 25.91 -2.36
N LEU A 113 1.53 24.84 -3.02
CA LEU A 113 1.43 23.51 -2.44
C LEU A 113 2.56 22.61 -2.98
N TYR A 114 3.35 22.08 -2.05
CA TYR A 114 4.47 21.20 -2.32
C TYR A 114 4.21 19.81 -1.76
N ALA A 115 4.79 18.80 -2.38
CA ALA A 115 4.77 17.44 -1.85
C ALA A 115 6.13 16.77 -2.07
N ALA A 116 6.65 16.11 -1.03
CA ALA A 116 7.91 15.37 -1.08
C ALA A 116 7.79 14.06 -0.30
N GLY A 117 8.55 13.05 -0.68
CA GLY A 117 8.51 11.71 -0.08
C GLY A 117 7.39 10.84 -0.66
N GLU A 118 6.94 9.84 0.08
CA GLU A 118 6.02 8.79 -0.39
C GLU A 118 4.68 9.33 -0.92
N CYS A 119 4.21 10.47 -0.41
CA CYS A 119 2.96 11.09 -0.87
C CYS A 119 3.09 11.79 -2.24
N SER A 120 4.30 11.96 -2.77
CA SER A 120 4.53 12.64 -4.05
C SER A 120 4.71 11.66 -5.21
N CYS A 121 4.32 12.11 -6.40
CA CYS A 121 4.57 11.41 -7.67
C CYS A 121 5.55 12.22 -8.52
N THR A 122 6.83 11.93 -8.37
CA THR A 122 7.92 12.57 -9.13
C THR A 122 8.14 11.91 -10.49
N GLY A 123 7.61 10.68 -10.69
CA GLY A 123 7.88 9.84 -11.84
C GLY A 123 9.10 8.91 -11.68
N LEU A 124 9.93 9.10 -10.65
CA LEU A 124 11.16 8.31 -10.44
C LEU A 124 10.87 6.81 -10.35
N HIS A 125 9.81 6.44 -9.66
CA HIS A 125 9.51 5.03 -9.41
C HIS A 125 8.79 4.33 -10.56
N GLY A 126 8.21 5.08 -11.49
CA GLY A 126 7.44 4.49 -12.59
C GLY A 126 6.35 3.55 -12.09
N GLY A 127 6.24 2.36 -12.67
CA GLY A 127 5.26 1.35 -12.28
C GLY A 127 5.72 0.40 -11.16
N ASN A 128 7.00 0.47 -10.75
CA ASN A 128 7.55 -0.42 -9.72
C ASN A 128 8.83 0.17 -9.11
N ARG A 129 8.77 0.56 -7.85
CA ARG A 129 9.88 1.19 -7.14
C ARG A 129 11.09 0.27 -7.03
N LEU A 130 12.26 0.76 -7.41
CA LEU A 130 13.53 0.11 -7.12
C LEU A 130 13.91 0.30 -5.64
N ALA A 131 14.42 -0.75 -5.02
CA ALA A 131 14.78 -0.75 -3.60
C ALA A 131 15.73 0.41 -3.24
N SER A 132 15.54 0.99 -2.07
CA SER A 132 16.31 2.09 -1.47
C SER A 132 16.14 3.48 -2.12
N ASN A 133 15.51 3.60 -3.30
CA ASN A 133 15.36 4.90 -3.97
C ASN A 133 14.38 5.85 -3.26
N SER A 134 13.45 5.34 -2.45
CA SER A 134 12.44 6.18 -1.78
C SER A 134 13.02 7.20 -0.80
N LEU A 135 14.04 6.81 -0.02
CA LEU A 135 14.67 7.73 0.93
C LEU A 135 15.47 8.82 0.21
N ILE A 136 16.17 8.47 -0.86
CA ILE A 136 16.93 9.44 -1.67
C ILE A 136 15.98 10.42 -2.34
N GLU A 137 14.88 9.93 -2.93
CA GLU A 137 13.85 10.79 -3.52
C GLU A 137 13.28 11.78 -2.49
N ALA A 138 12.90 11.28 -1.30
CA ALA A 138 12.34 12.13 -0.26
C ALA A 138 13.30 13.26 0.15
N VAL A 139 14.59 12.96 0.35
CA VAL A 139 15.60 13.97 0.73
C VAL A 139 15.83 14.97 -0.39
N VAL A 140 16.01 14.51 -1.64
CA VAL A 140 16.30 15.38 -2.79
C VAL A 140 15.13 16.32 -3.06
N TYR A 141 13.90 15.81 -3.06
CA TYR A 141 12.72 16.65 -3.33
C TYR A 141 12.36 17.57 -2.16
N ALA A 142 12.62 17.17 -0.91
CA ALA A 142 12.47 18.07 0.24
C ALA A 142 13.46 19.24 0.18
N ASP A 143 14.72 18.99 -0.19
CA ASP A 143 15.72 20.01 -0.38
C ASP A 143 15.35 20.95 -1.54
N ALA A 144 14.89 20.41 -2.67
CA ALA A 144 14.42 21.19 -3.82
C ALA A 144 13.22 22.08 -3.46
N ALA A 145 12.22 21.52 -2.71
CA ALA A 145 11.09 22.28 -2.20
C ALA A 145 11.54 23.45 -1.32
N ALA A 146 12.45 23.21 -0.37
CA ALA A 146 12.94 24.23 0.54
C ALA A 146 13.66 25.35 -0.21
N LYS A 147 14.54 25.02 -1.16
CA LYS A 147 15.24 25.99 -1.99
C LYS A 147 14.29 26.86 -2.82
N HIS A 148 13.30 26.22 -3.44
CA HIS A 148 12.30 26.94 -4.22
C HIS A 148 11.43 27.82 -3.33
N CYS A 149 10.93 27.34 -2.20
CA CYS A 149 10.18 28.14 -1.24
C CYS A 149 10.95 29.40 -0.81
N LEU A 150 12.23 29.25 -0.45
CA LEU A 150 13.08 30.38 -0.07
C LEU A 150 13.26 31.41 -1.20
N SER A 151 13.27 30.98 -2.46
CA SER A 151 13.43 31.87 -3.61
C SER A 151 12.18 32.70 -3.94
N VAL A 152 11.01 32.28 -3.47
CA VAL A 152 9.73 32.90 -3.81
C VAL A 152 8.97 33.47 -2.61
N ILE A 153 9.39 33.18 -1.38
CA ILE A 153 8.61 33.49 -0.17
C ILE A 153 8.36 35.00 -0.01
N ASP A 154 9.32 35.84 -0.38
CA ASP A 154 9.21 37.31 -0.30
C ASP A 154 8.23 37.89 -1.32
N GLN A 155 7.78 37.10 -2.30
CA GLN A 155 6.78 37.52 -3.28
C GLN A 155 5.34 37.41 -2.77
N TYR A 156 5.15 36.80 -1.60
CA TYR A 156 3.82 36.56 -1.03
C TYR A 156 3.65 37.28 0.30
N SER A 157 2.46 37.79 0.51
CA SER A 157 2.01 38.32 1.80
C SER A 157 1.29 37.22 2.60
N TYR A 158 1.31 37.35 3.92
CA TYR A 158 0.48 36.53 4.79
C TYR A 158 -1.00 36.86 4.55
N ASN A 159 -1.84 35.82 4.58
CA ASN A 159 -3.29 36.02 4.69
C ASN A 159 -3.61 36.22 6.18
N GLU A 160 -3.99 37.45 6.54
CA GLU A 160 -4.35 37.80 7.92
C GLU A 160 -5.80 37.41 8.27
N GLU A 161 -6.64 37.17 7.24
CA GLU A 161 -8.04 36.81 7.41
C GLU A 161 -8.24 35.29 7.25
N ILE A 162 -7.72 34.53 8.22
CA ILE A 162 -8.01 33.09 8.31
C ILE A 162 -9.26 32.90 9.14
N PRO A 163 -10.37 32.40 8.55
CA PRO A 163 -11.61 32.21 9.32
C PRO A 163 -11.39 31.13 10.40
N GLU A 164 -12.01 31.32 11.55
CA GLU A 164 -12.09 30.29 12.56
C GLU A 164 -12.79 29.03 12.03
N TRP A 165 -12.40 27.88 12.57
CA TRP A 165 -13.07 26.64 12.23
C TRP A 165 -14.52 26.68 12.75
N ASN A 166 -15.49 26.52 11.85
CA ASN A 166 -16.92 26.49 12.22
C ASN A 166 -17.34 25.03 12.46
N ASP A 167 -17.63 24.72 13.72
CA ASP A 167 -18.17 23.43 14.18
C ASP A 167 -19.65 23.53 14.64
N GLU A 168 -20.32 24.63 14.33
CA GLU A 168 -21.72 24.84 14.69
C GLU A 168 -22.63 23.75 14.10
N GLY A 169 -23.46 23.16 14.94
CA GLY A 169 -24.36 22.07 14.57
C GLY A 169 -23.71 20.69 14.55
N THR A 170 -22.41 20.60 14.80
CA THR A 170 -21.73 19.29 14.88
C THR A 170 -21.81 18.71 16.30
N ARG A 171 -21.71 17.38 16.40
CA ARG A 171 -21.69 16.62 17.66
C ARG A 171 -20.55 15.61 17.63
N SER A 172 -20.05 15.26 18.81
CA SER A 172 -19.14 14.11 18.91
C SER A 172 -19.82 12.84 18.36
N PRO A 173 -19.12 12.00 17.60
CA PRO A 173 -19.68 10.75 17.11
C PRO A 173 -20.18 9.92 18.30
N GLU A 174 -21.47 9.61 18.35
CA GLU A 174 -22.06 8.80 19.41
C GLU A 174 -21.60 7.34 19.32
N GLU A 175 -21.26 6.89 18.10
CA GLU A 175 -20.86 5.50 17.83
C GLU A 175 -19.55 5.42 17.02
N MET A 176 -18.43 5.26 17.72
CA MET A 176 -17.12 5.03 17.08
C MET A 176 -17.08 3.75 16.24
N VAL A 177 -18.01 2.82 16.48
CA VAL A 177 -18.11 1.57 15.71
C VAL A 177 -18.36 1.84 14.23
N LEU A 178 -19.10 2.88 13.88
CA LEU A 178 -19.38 3.25 12.48
C LEU A 178 -18.09 3.60 11.74
N ILE A 179 -17.20 4.36 12.37
CA ILE A 179 -15.92 4.74 11.79
C ILE A 179 -14.99 3.54 11.69
N THR A 180 -14.82 2.80 12.79
CA THR A 180 -13.89 1.68 12.85
C THR A 180 -14.30 0.51 11.94
N GLN A 181 -15.60 0.26 11.79
CA GLN A 181 -16.12 -0.74 10.87
C GLN A 181 -15.92 -0.31 9.42
N SER A 182 -16.26 0.93 9.06
CA SER A 182 -16.05 1.45 7.71
C SER A 182 -14.57 1.42 7.31
N MET A 183 -13.64 1.74 8.22
CA MET A 183 -12.20 1.61 7.97
C MET A 183 -11.80 0.16 7.62
N LYS A 184 -12.33 -0.83 8.33
CA LYS A 184 -12.09 -2.25 8.04
C LYS A 184 -12.65 -2.64 6.67
N GLU A 185 -13.85 -2.17 6.34
CA GLU A 185 -14.48 -2.44 5.04
C GLU A 185 -13.69 -1.83 3.88
N VAL A 186 -13.24 -0.59 3.99
CA VAL A 186 -12.36 0.04 3.00
C VAL A 186 -11.09 -0.80 2.80
N ASN A 187 -10.41 -1.18 3.88
CA ASN A 187 -9.23 -2.03 3.82
C ASN A 187 -9.51 -3.37 3.12
N GLN A 188 -10.63 -4.01 3.46
CA GLN A 188 -11.04 -5.29 2.88
C GLN A 188 -11.36 -5.15 1.38
N ILE A 189 -12.10 -4.12 0.98
CA ILE A 189 -12.44 -3.83 -0.42
C ILE A 189 -11.16 -3.61 -1.23
N MET A 190 -10.28 -2.73 -0.74
CA MET A 190 -9.05 -2.39 -1.44
C MET A 190 -8.11 -3.59 -1.56
N SER A 191 -7.94 -4.39 -0.51
CA SER A 191 -7.07 -5.57 -0.52
C SER A 191 -7.61 -6.68 -1.42
N THR A 192 -8.93 -6.93 -1.39
CA THR A 192 -9.55 -8.06 -2.10
C THR A 192 -9.78 -7.77 -3.58
N TYR A 193 -10.32 -6.60 -3.91
CA TYR A 193 -10.77 -6.28 -5.27
C TYR A 193 -9.79 -5.39 -6.04
N VAL A 194 -9.08 -4.48 -5.35
CA VAL A 194 -8.19 -3.49 -5.98
C VAL A 194 -6.71 -3.83 -5.78
N GLY A 195 -6.42 -4.92 -5.04
CA GLY A 195 -5.09 -5.34 -4.66
C GLY A 195 -4.22 -5.83 -5.83
N ILE A 196 -3.43 -6.87 -5.58
CA ILE A 196 -2.33 -7.33 -6.44
C ILE A 196 -2.80 -7.79 -7.83
N VAL A 197 -3.91 -8.54 -7.90
CA VAL A 197 -4.50 -9.02 -9.16
C VAL A 197 -5.87 -8.39 -9.35
N ARG A 198 -6.01 -7.62 -10.41
CA ARG A 198 -7.20 -6.84 -10.74
C ARG A 198 -7.98 -7.47 -11.90
N SER A 199 -9.26 -7.10 -12.02
CA SER A 199 -10.09 -7.31 -13.21
C SER A 199 -11.15 -6.23 -13.28
N ASP A 200 -11.71 -5.97 -14.45
CA ASP A 200 -12.78 -4.99 -14.65
C ASP A 200 -13.98 -5.30 -13.73
N LEU A 201 -14.32 -6.60 -13.58
CA LEU A 201 -15.39 -7.03 -12.69
C LEU A 201 -15.10 -6.73 -11.21
N ARG A 202 -13.86 -6.99 -10.75
CA ARG A 202 -13.46 -6.71 -9.35
C ARG A 202 -13.43 -5.22 -9.08
N LEU A 203 -12.86 -4.43 -9.98
CA LEU A 203 -12.80 -2.97 -9.85
C LEU A 203 -14.21 -2.35 -9.82
N LYS A 204 -15.13 -2.83 -10.68
CA LYS A 204 -16.53 -2.36 -10.66
C LYS A 204 -17.22 -2.67 -9.33
N ARG A 205 -17.02 -3.87 -8.78
CA ARG A 205 -17.56 -4.23 -7.46
C ARG A 205 -16.98 -3.38 -6.34
N ALA A 206 -15.69 -3.09 -6.39
CA ALA A 206 -15.05 -2.21 -5.42
C ALA A 206 -15.65 -0.80 -5.48
N TRP A 207 -15.83 -0.27 -6.69
CA TRP A 207 -16.43 1.03 -6.94
C TRP A 207 -17.82 1.14 -6.30
N ASP A 208 -18.72 0.20 -6.64
CA ASP A 208 -20.09 0.22 -6.14
C ASP A 208 -20.18 0.15 -4.60
N ARG A 209 -19.26 -0.57 -3.95
CA ARG A 209 -19.19 -0.67 -2.49
C ARG A 209 -18.59 0.57 -1.84
N LEU A 210 -17.53 1.11 -2.44
CA LEU A 210 -16.88 2.30 -1.90
C LEU A 210 -17.77 3.54 -2.03
N ASP A 211 -18.64 3.59 -3.05
CA ASP A 211 -19.61 4.65 -3.27
C ASP A 211 -20.59 4.76 -2.08
N ILE A 212 -21.09 3.62 -1.58
CA ILE A 212 -21.94 3.56 -0.38
C ILE A 212 -21.18 4.10 0.84
N LEU A 213 -19.96 3.62 1.06
CA LEU A 213 -19.13 4.07 2.19
C LEU A 213 -18.77 5.56 2.09
N TYR A 214 -18.60 6.08 0.87
CA TYR A 214 -18.39 7.51 0.64
C TYR A 214 -19.57 8.35 1.10
N GLU A 215 -20.79 8.02 0.65
CA GLU A 215 -22.00 8.75 1.01
C GLU A 215 -22.27 8.71 2.53
N GLU A 216 -22.13 7.54 3.15
CA GLU A 216 -22.28 7.38 4.60
C GLU A 216 -21.25 8.20 5.38
N THR A 217 -19.98 8.17 4.93
CA THR A 217 -18.88 8.90 5.59
C THR A 217 -19.00 10.39 5.42
N GLU A 218 -19.37 10.91 4.24
CA GLU A 218 -19.62 12.35 4.02
C GLU A 218 -20.80 12.84 4.86
N SER A 219 -21.86 12.04 4.96
CA SER A 219 -22.99 12.34 5.84
C SER A 219 -22.57 12.39 7.31
N LEU A 220 -21.76 11.44 7.76
CA LEU A 220 -21.24 11.41 9.13
C LEU A 220 -20.30 12.59 9.39
N PHE A 221 -19.38 12.87 8.48
CA PHE A 221 -18.41 13.97 8.59
C PHE A 221 -19.09 15.34 8.76
N LYS A 222 -20.11 15.62 7.95
CA LYS A 222 -20.85 16.90 7.99
C LYS A 222 -21.56 17.17 9.33
N ARG A 223 -21.91 16.14 10.08
CA ARG A 223 -22.63 16.25 11.37
C ARG A 223 -21.75 15.97 12.59
N SER A 224 -20.50 15.60 12.38
CA SER A 224 -19.57 15.25 13.46
C SER A 224 -18.54 16.36 13.67
N VAL A 225 -18.13 16.56 14.93
CA VAL A 225 -16.92 17.30 15.23
C VAL A 225 -15.75 16.61 14.54
N ALA A 226 -14.91 17.38 13.86
CA ALA A 226 -13.75 16.83 13.17
C ALA A 226 -12.81 16.13 14.16
N SER A 227 -12.70 14.82 14.04
CA SER A 227 -11.75 14.01 14.79
C SER A 227 -10.72 13.40 13.84
N LYS A 228 -9.61 12.92 14.39
CA LYS A 228 -8.58 12.23 13.61
C LYS A 228 -9.17 11.05 12.84
N GLU A 229 -9.98 10.24 13.50
CA GLU A 229 -10.51 8.99 12.98
C GLU A 229 -11.46 9.22 11.80
N ILE A 230 -12.37 10.20 11.89
CA ILE A 230 -13.28 10.51 10.78
C ILE A 230 -12.54 11.14 9.60
N CYS A 231 -11.52 11.97 9.86
CA CYS A 231 -10.69 12.54 8.81
C CYS A 231 -9.86 11.45 8.11
N GLU A 232 -9.27 10.52 8.86
CA GLU A 232 -8.53 9.38 8.29
C GLU A 232 -9.43 8.49 7.43
N LEU A 233 -10.63 8.14 7.90
CA LEU A 233 -11.60 7.36 7.12
C LEU A 233 -11.94 8.06 5.81
N ARG A 234 -12.28 9.35 5.88
CA ARG A 234 -12.60 10.16 4.70
C ARG A 234 -11.45 10.19 3.70
N ASN A 235 -10.22 10.37 4.19
CA ASN A 235 -9.02 10.37 3.36
C ASN A 235 -8.76 8.99 2.72
N MET A 236 -8.95 7.90 3.47
CA MET A 236 -8.82 6.53 2.94
C MET A 236 -9.80 6.27 1.79
N ILE A 237 -11.05 6.68 1.93
CA ILE A 237 -12.07 6.52 0.88
C ILE A 237 -11.70 7.34 -0.36
N ASN A 238 -11.33 8.61 -0.19
CA ASN A 238 -10.94 9.47 -1.31
C ASN A 238 -9.72 8.92 -2.08
N VAL A 239 -8.68 8.50 -1.37
CA VAL A 239 -7.48 7.89 -1.99
C VAL A 239 -7.84 6.56 -2.66
N GLY A 240 -8.65 5.73 -2.02
CA GLY A 240 -9.16 4.47 -2.60
C GLY A 240 -9.91 4.70 -3.91
N TYR A 241 -10.76 5.71 -3.94
CA TYR A 241 -11.52 6.11 -5.12
C TYR A 241 -10.61 6.53 -6.29
N LEU A 242 -9.59 7.36 -6.02
CA LEU A 242 -8.60 7.77 -7.03
C LEU A 242 -7.81 6.59 -7.57
N ILE A 243 -7.35 5.69 -6.69
CA ILE A 243 -6.61 4.47 -7.11
C ILE A 243 -7.49 3.58 -8.00
N MET A 244 -8.74 3.36 -7.62
CA MET A 244 -9.67 2.54 -8.42
C MET A 244 -9.94 3.16 -9.78
N ARG A 245 -10.25 4.45 -9.82
CA ARG A 245 -10.52 5.17 -11.07
C ARG A 245 -9.34 5.05 -12.03
N MET A 246 -8.14 5.37 -11.57
CA MET A 246 -6.93 5.24 -12.38
C MET A 246 -6.67 3.80 -12.82
N ALA A 247 -6.94 2.80 -11.97
CA ALA A 247 -6.82 1.40 -12.33
C ALA A 247 -7.85 0.96 -13.38
N MET A 248 -9.08 1.47 -13.32
CA MET A 248 -10.13 1.19 -14.32
C MET A 248 -9.82 1.82 -15.68
N GLU A 249 -9.22 3.01 -15.68
CA GLU A 249 -8.84 3.71 -16.92
C GLU A 249 -7.63 3.06 -17.61
N ARG A 250 -6.76 2.40 -16.85
CA ARG A 250 -5.51 1.82 -17.35
C ARG A 250 -5.69 0.41 -17.92
N LYS A 251 -5.85 0.31 -19.23
CA LYS A 251 -6.10 -0.94 -19.98
C LYS A 251 -4.80 -1.63 -20.44
N GLU A 252 -3.89 -1.85 -19.48
CA GLU A 252 -2.62 -2.56 -19.68
C GLU A 252 -2.17 -3.21 -18.37
N SER A 253 -1.18 -4.12 -18.44
CA SER A 253 -0.44 -4.58 -17.27
C SER A 253 1.01 -4.11 -17.38
N ARG A 254 1.44 -3.25 -16.42
CA ARG A 254 2.80 -2.68 -16.40
C ARG A 254 3.23 -2.43 -14.95
N GLY A 255 4.42 -2.90 -14.60
CA GLY A 255 4.93 -2.80 -13.24
C GLY A 255 4.03 -3.54 -12.25
N LEU A 256 3.62 -2.86 -11.18
CA LEU A 256 2.73 -3.42 -10.16
C LEU A 256 1.24 -3.41 -10.56
N HIS A 257 0.85 -2.61 -11.54
CA HIS A 257 -0.50 -2.67 -12.10
C HIS A 257 -0.64 -3.92 -12.96
N TYR A 258 -1.34 -4.92 -12.45
CA TYR A 258 -1.62 -6.17 -13.13
C TYR A 258 -3.12 -6.44 -13.17
N THR A 259 -3.65 -6.67 -14.38
CA THR A 259 -5.05 -7.00 -14.59
C THR A 259 -5.18 -8.21 -15.52
N VAL A 260 -6.07 -9.14 -15.18
CA VAL A 260 -6.28 -10.35 -15.99
C VAL A 260 -6.97 -10.05 -17.33
N ASP A 261 -7.72 -8.94 -17.41
CA ASP A 261 -8.42 -8.56 -18.64
C ASP A 261 -7.48 -7.92 -19.69
N TYR A 262 -6.36 -7.34 -19.22
CA TYR A 262 -5.35 -6.68 -20.07
C TYR A 262 -3.95 -7.12 -19.65
N PRO A 263 -3.53 -8.38 -19.89
CA PRO A 263 -2.32 -8.97 -19.31
C PRO A 263 -1.01 -8.44 -19.93
N HIS A 264 -1.08 -7.69 -21.02
CA HIS A 264 0.10 -7.19 -21.73
C HIS A 264 0.33 -5.70 -21.47
N ALA A 265 1.60 -5.27 -21.57
CA ALA A 265 1.94 -3.87 -21.55
C ALA A 265 1.34 -3.16 -22.78
N GLY A 266 0.80 -1.97 -22.58
CA GLY A 266 0.38 -1.10 -23.67
C GLY A 266 1.56 -0.69 -24.55
N LYS A 267 1.28 -0.35 -25.80
CA LYS A 267 2.26 0.14 -26.77
C LYS A 267 2.73 1.55 -26.46
#